data_475f181f5085baa72c239af6c16c82ce
#
_entry.id   475f181f5085baa72c239af6c16c82ce
#
_cell.length_a   1.000
_cell.length_b   1.000
_cell.length_c   1.000
_cell.angle_alpha   90.00
_cell.angle_beta   90.00
_cell.angle_gamma   90.00
#
_symmetry.space_group_name_H-M   'P 1'
#
loop_
_entity.id
_entity.type
_entity.pdbx_description
1 polymer ?
#
loop_
_entity_poly.entity_id
_entity_poly.type
_entity_poly.pdbx_seq_one_letter_code
_entity_poly.pdbx_strand_id
1 'polypeptide(L)'
;MNDTEEIRETWRDVLLVDGNGMLHPRGFGIACHLGVELEIPTIGVAKSFFHVDGLTKTRVIQRMRKQGEDVFLLQGDSGRTWGAACCFKNTTNPIYVSVGHRISLKTSIEIVKVCSLYREPEPIRQADLGSRREIKAWEAAGCVNTLLDRHLMYNK
;
A
#
# COMPACT_ATOMS: atom_id res chain seq x y z
N MET A 1 -22.90 19.03 24.42
CA MET A 1 -22.17 18.33 23.37
C MET A 1 -20.70 18.60 23.62
N ASN A 2 -19.92 17.57 23.89
CA ASN A 2 -18.52 17.73 24.28
C ASN A 2 -17.64 17.91 23.05
N ASP A 3 -16.77 18.93 23.07
CA ASP A 3 -15.78 19.23 22.02
C ASP A 3 -14.90 18.04 21.61
N THR A 4 -14.86 17.00 22.45
CA THR A 4 -14.16 15.74 22.18
C THR A 4 -14.88 14.80 21.21
N GLU A 5 -16.19 14.89 21.05
CA GLU A 5 -16.96 14.08 20.08
C GLU A 5 -16.90 14.71 18.69
N GLU A 6 -16.93 16.03 18.60
CA GLU A 6 -16.81 16.77 17.34
C GLU A 6 -15.40 16.61 16.71
N ILE A 7 -14.37 16.48 17.54
CA ILE A 7 -12.99 16.19 17.07
C ILE A 7 -12.87 14.76 16.52
N ARG A 8 -13.61 13.78 17.05
CA ARG A 8 -13.60 12.40 16.55
C ARG A 8 -14.26 12.25 15.17
N GLU A 9 -15.26 13.04 14.85
CA GLU A 9 -15.92 13.02 13.54
C GLU A 9 -15.08 13.65 12.42
N THR A 10 -14.09 14.49 12.74
CA THR A 10 -13.22 15.17 11.77
C THR A 10 -11.93 14.40 11.46
N TRP A 11 -11.52 13.46 12.28
CA TRP A 11 -10.36 12.60 12.00
C TRP A 11 -10.82 11.41 11.15
N ARG A 12 -10.72 11.56 9.86
CA ARG A 12 -10.92 10.43 8.96
C ARG A 12 -9.68 9.56 9.00
N ASP A 13 -9.83 8.36 9.52
CA ASP A 13 -8.79 7.34 9.45
C ASP A 13 -8.40 7.12 8.00
N VAL A 14 -7.13 6.95 7.74
CA VAL A 14 -6.60 6.55 6.44
C VAL A 14 -6.07 5.13 6.54
N LEU A 15 -6.47 4.28 5.62
CA LEU A 15 -5.98 2.90 5.55
C LEU A 15 -4.78 2.82 4.62
N LEU A 16 -3.63 2.41 5.15
CA LEU A 16 -2.47 2.03 4.35
C LEU A 16 -2.56 0.53 4.04
N VAL A 17 -2.53 0.20 2.76
CA VAL A 17 -2.70 -1.18 2.28
C VAL A 17 -1.38 -1.68 1.69
N ASP A 18 -0.89 -2.84 2.15
CA ASP A 18 0.25 -3.53 1.55
C ASP A 18 -0.19 -4.11 0.19
N GLY A 19 -0.16 -3.29 -0.82
CA GLY A 19 -0.62 -3.58 -2.17
C GLY A 19 -0.83 -2.32 -2.99
N ASN A 20 -1.27 -2.50 -4.24
CA ASN A 20 -1.46 -1.38 -5.16
C ASN A 20 -2.86 -0.76 -5.06
N GLY A 21 -2.91 0.57 -5.26
CA GLY A 21 -4.10 1.31 -5.58
C GLY A 21 -4.29 1.41 -7.11
N MET A 22 -4.31 2.64 -7.62
CA MET A 22 -4.46 2.88 -9.08
C MET A 22 -3.26 2.40 -9.90
N LEU A 23 -2.07 2.21 -9.30
CA LEU A 23 -0.89 1.62 -9.98
C LEU A 23 -1.11 0.13 -10.20
N HIS A 24 -1.99 -0.21 -11.10
CA HIS A 24 -2.39 -1.58 -11.42
C HIS A 24 -2.77 -1.68 -12.90
N PRO A 25 -2.55 -2.81 -13.60
CA PRO A 25 -2.90 -2.96 -15.02
C PRO A 25 -4.35 -2.62 -15.35
N ARG A 26 -5.27 -2.89 -14.43
CA ARG A 26 -6.69 -2.51 -14.55
C ARG A 26 -7.00 -1.10 -14.01
N GLY A 27 -6.01 -0.34 -13.53
CA GLY A 27 -6.21 0.96 -12.88
C GLY A 27 -6.98 0.87 -11.55
N PHE A 28 -7.13 -0.33 -10.99
CA PHE A 28 -7.94 -0.59 -9.80
C PHE A 28 -7.37 -1.80 -9.05
N GLY A 29 -6.53 -1.54 -8.06
CA GLY A 29 -5.90 -2.56 -7.21
C GLY A 29 -6.65 -2.75 -5.89
N ILE A 30 -6.07 -3.56 -5.00
CA ILE A 30 -6.69 -3.93 -3.71
C ILE A 30 -7.00 -2.72 -2.82
N ALA A 31 -6.13 -1.70 -2.81
CA ALA A 31 -6.38 -0.49 -2.02
C ALA A 31 -7.59 0.30 -2.55
N CYS A 32 -7.82 0.33 -3.87
CA CYS A 32 -9.03 0.92 -4.43
C CYS A 32 -10.27 0.14 -4.00
N HIS A 33 -10.21 -1.19 -4.07
CA HIS A 33 -11.32 -2.06 -3.70
C HIS A 33 -11.74 -1.86 -2.24
N LEU A 34 -10.77 -1.95 -1.33
CA LEU A 34 -11.03 -1.73 0.10
C LEU A 34 -11.57 -0.33 0.39
N GLY A 35 -11.04 0.68 -0.30
CA GLY A 35 -11.49 2.06 -0.11
C GLY A 35 -12.93 2.29 -0.54
N VAL A 36 -13.37 1.65 -1.63
CA VAL A 36 -14.75 1.71 -2.09
C VAL A 36 -15.69 0.95 -1.15
N GLU A 37 -15.32 -0.26 -0.74
CA GLU A 37 -16.13 -1.09 0.16
C GLU A 37 -16.30 -0.46 1.55
N LEU A 38 -15.24 0.15 2.08
CA LEU A 38 -15.23 0.72 3.43
C LEU A 38 -15.60 2.22 3.45
N GLU A 39 -15.70 2.87 2.28
CA GLU A 39 -15.93 4.31 2.11
C GLU A 39 -14.95 5.22 2.86
N ILE A 40 -13.71 4.76 3.09
CA ILE A 40 -12.65 5.51 3.76
C ILE A 40 -11.47 5.83 2.81
N PRO A 41 -10.68 6.88 3.09
CA PRO A 41 -9.45 7.14 2.35
C PRO A 41 -8.48 5.96 2.43
N THR A 42 -7.96 5.52 1.29
CA THR A 42 -6.99 4.42 1.22
C THR A 42 -5.79 4.76 0.37
N ILE A 43 -4.63 4.28 0.79
CA ILE A 43 -3.34 4.43 0.10
C ILE A 43 -2.79 3.06 -0.17
N GLY A 44 -2.46 2.76 -1.43
CA GLY A 44 -1.72 1.56 -1.80
C GLY A 44 -0.21 1.81 -1.67
N VAL A 45 0.46 0.94 -0.93
CA VAL A 45 1.92 0.93 -0.76
C VAL A 45 2.44 -0.45 -1.15
N ALA A 46 3.05 -0.57 -2.31
CA ALA A 46 3.52 -1.84 -2.85
C ALA A 46 5.05 -1.94 -2.83
N LYS A 47 5.56 -3.13 -2.59
CA LYS A 47 6.98 -3.48 -2.67
C LYS A 47 7.41 -3.95 -4.06
N SER A 48 6.43 -4.37 -4.86
CA SER A 48 6.60 -4.87 -6.22
C SER A 48 5.98 -3.91 -7.23
N PHE A 49 6.66 -3.75 -8.36
CA PHE A 49 6.21 -2.87 -9.44
C PHE A 49 5.39 -3.64 -10.46
N PHE A 50 4.20 -3.15 -10.77
CA PHE A 50 3.45 -3.61 -11.94
C PHE A 50 3.80 -2.79 -13.17
N HIS A 51 4.07 -3.48 -14.26
CA HIS A 51 4.25 -2.85 -15.56
C HIS A 51 2.89 -2.36 -16.07
N VAL A 52 2.79 -1.07 -16.32
CA VAL A 52 1.57 -0.41 -16.78
C VAL A 52 1.94 0.79 -17.63
N ASP A 53 1.22 1.02 -18.71
CA ASP A 53 1.31 2.23 -19.54
C ASP A 53 2.76 2.60 -19.94
N GLY A 54 3.52 1.60 -20.46
CA GLY A 54 4.93 1.77 -20.85
C GLY A 54 5.93 1.92 -19.71
N LEU A 55 5.46 1.96 -18.47
CA LEU A 55 6.32 1.97 -17.29
C LEU A 55 6.88 0.59 -17.01
N THR A 56 8.20 0.50 -16.84
CA THR A 56 8.89 -0.71 -16.39
C THR A 56 9.75 -0.41 -15.16
N LYS A 57 9.95 -1.42 -14.31
CA LYS A 57 10.77 -1.29 -13.10
C LYS A 57 12.16 -0.74 -13.41
N THR A 58 12.81 -1.24 -14.45
CA THR A 58 14.15 -0.82 -14.86
C THR A 58 14.16 0.66 -15.26
N ARG A 59 13.21 1.08 -16.10
CA ARG A 59 13.08 2.48 -16.55
C ARG A 59 12.85 3.44 -15.38
N VAL A 60 12.02 3.06 -14.43
CA VAL A 60 11.73 3.85 -13.22
C VAL A 60 12.97 4.00 -12.36
N ILE A 61 13.66 2.90 -12.02
CA ILE A 61 14.86 2.93 -11.18
C ILE A 61 15.99 3.74 -11.83
N GLN A 62 16.19 3.59 -13.14
CA GLN A 62 17.20 4.37 -13.87
C GLN A 62 16.92 5.87 -13.81
N ARG A 63 15.66 6.28 -14.00
CA ARG A 63 15.25 7.69 -13.93
C ARG A 63 15.39 8.26 -12.52
N MET A 64 14.96 7.52 -11.49
CA MET A 64 15.15 7.93 -10.10
C MET A 64 16.61 8.18 -9.76
N ARG A 65 17.50 7.25 -10.11
CA ARG A 65 18.94 7.38 -9.86
C ARG A 65 19.55 8.58 -10.59
N LYS A 66 19.06 8.88 -11.80
CA LYS A 66 19.55 10.03 -12.59
C LYS A 66 19.11 11.36 -11.98
N GLN A 67 17.91 11.44 -11.42
CA GLN A 67 17.38 12.66 -10.81
C GLN A 67 17.89 12.88 -9.39
N GLY A 68 18.25 11.81 -8.67
CA GLY A 68 18.71 11.91 -7.28
C GLY A 68 17.63 12.32 -6.28
N GLU A 69 16.35 12.18 -6.66
CA GLU A 69 15.20 12.55 -5.83
C GLU A 69 14.65 11.34 -5.06
N ASP A 70 14.18 11.58 -3.84
CA ASP A 70 13.55 10.56 -3.01
C ASP A 70 12.17 10.12 -3.54
N VAL A 71 11.54 10.94 -4.34
CA VAL A 71 10.20 10.73 -4.90
C VAL A 71 10.22 10.93 -6.41
N PHE A 72 9.79 9.93 -7.13
CA PHE A 72 9.67 9.96 -8.60
C PHE A 72 8.23 9.67 -9.02
N LEU A 73 7.59 10.64 -9.70
CA LEU A 73 6.23 10.46 -10.21
C LEU A 73 6.21 9.47 -11.37
N LEU A 74 5.33 8.50 -11.30
CA LEU A 74 5.14 7.44 -12.30
C LEU A 74 4.18 7.89 -13.38
N GLN A 75 4.69 8.69 -14.32
CA GLN A 75 3.93 9.12 -15.48
C GLN A 75 4.15 8.15 -16.63
N GLY A 76 3.06 7.54 -17.10
CA GLY A 76 3.06 6.60 -18.21
C GLY A 76 3.13 7.28 -19.58
N ASP A 77 3.19 6.48 -20.65
CA ASP A 77 3.26 6.95 -22.02
C ASP A 77 1.98 7.71 -22.47
N SER A 78 0.85 7.42 -21.82
CA SER A 78 -0.41 8.17 -22.01
C SER A 78 -0.40 9.56 -21.39
N GLY A 79 0.63 9.92 -20.60
CA GLY A 79 0.69 11.14 -19.81
C GLY A 79 -0.01 11.05 -18.46
N ARG A 80 -0.68 9.91 -18.15
CA ARG A 80 -1.33 9.70 -16.86
C ARG A 80 -0.30 9.45 -15.76
N THR A 81 -0.50 10.06 -14.60
CA THR A 81 0.26 9.74 -13.38
C THR A 81 -0.43 8.59 -12.63
N TRP A 82 0.27 7.47 -12.51
CA TRP A 82 -0.22 6.24 -11.88
C TRP A 82 0.07 6.15 -10.38
N GLY A 83 1.09 6.88 -9.93
CA GLY A 83 1.56 6.86 -8.55
C GLY A 83 2.93 7.49 -8.43
N ALA A 84 3.68 7.10 -7.42
CA ALA A 84 5.06 7.52 -7.20
C ALA A 84 5.94 6.35 -6.74
N ALA A 85 7.18 6.33 -7.20
CA ALA A 85 8.24 5.50 -6.63
C ALA A 85 8.97 6.33 -5.57
N CYS A 86 9.10 5.80 -4.35
CA CYS A 86 9.63 6.53 -3.20
C CYS A 86 10.79 5.76 -2.55
N CYS A 87 11.90 6.44 -2.32
CA CYS A 87 13.07 5.95 -1.57
C CYS A 87 13.28 6.84 -0.35
N PHE A 88 12.59 6.54 0.75
CA PHE A 88 12.78 7.29 1.99
C PHE A 88 13.92 6.69 2.83
N LYS A 89 14.50 7.52 3.73
CA LYS A 89 15.55 7.09 4.68
C LYS A 89 16.76 6.42 4.03
N ASN A 90 17.24 6.98 2.92
CA ASN A 90 18.42 6.51 2.20
C ASN A 90 18.34 5.03 1.73
N THR A 91 17.14 4.55 1.48
CA THR A 91 16.95 3.20 0.92
C THR A 91 17.23 3.21 -0.58
N THR A 92 17.79 2.12 -1.10
CA THR A 92 18.08 1.96 -2.54
C THR A 92 16.95 1.30 -3.31
N ASN A 93 16.06 0.60 -2.61
CA ASN A 93 14.93 -0.09 -3.19
C ASN A 93 13.65 0.72 -2.95
N PRO A 94 13.00 1.23 -3.99
CA PRO A 94 11.79 2.01 -3.83
C PRO A 94 10.62 1.17 -3.31
N ILE A 95 9.69 1.86 -2.65
CA ILE A 95 8.30 1.45 -2.52
C ILE A 95 7.47 2.23 -3.53
N TYR A 96 6.31 1.70 -3.88
CA TYR A 96 5.44 2.31 -4.89
C TYR A 96 4.14 2.74 -4.22
N VAL A 97 3.93 4.06 -4.18
CA VAL A 97 2.75 4.68 -3.56
C VAL A 97 1.75 5.03 -4.63
N SER A 98 0.52 4.62 -4.46
CA SER A 98 -0.58 4.98 -5.37
C SER A 98 -1.87 5.26 -4.62
N VAL A 99 -2.70 6.09 -5.22
CA VAL A 99 -4.02 6.42 -4.67
C VAL A 99 -4.89 5.16 -4.64
N GLY A 100 -5.54 4.91 -3.52
CA GLY A 100 -6.60 3.93 -3.41
C GLY A 100 -7.98 4.58 -3.59
N HIS A 101 -8.42 5.37 -2.61
CA HIS A 101 -9.74 6.00 -2.60
C HIS A 101 -9.71 7.31 -1.80
N ARG A 102 -10.50 8.31 -2.23
CA ARG A 102 -10.78 9.58 -1.52
C ARG A 102 -9.56 10.33 -0.95
N ILE A 103 -8.41 10.25 -1.60
CA ILE A 103 -7.18 10.92 -1.19
C ILE A 103 -6.38 11.37 -2.41
N SER A 104 -5.61 12.45 -2.30
CA SER A 104 -4.71 12.88 -3.38
C SER A 104 -3.39 12.10 -3.34
N LEU A 105 -2.72 11.97 -4.49
CA LEU A 105 -1.39 11.35 -4.55
C LEU A 105 -0.37 12.12 -3.70
N LYS A 106 -0.42 13.46 -3.72
CA LYS A 106 0.46 14.31 -2.91
C LYS A 106 0.31 14.00 -1.42
N THR A 107 -0.92 14.02 -0.92
CA THR A 107 -1.21 13.70 0.50
C THR A 107 -0.79 12.26 0.83
N SER A 108 -1.02 11.31 -0.09
CA SER A 108 -0.59 9.91 0.08
C SER A 108 0.91 9.80 0.28
N ILE A 109 1.71 10.49 -0.54
CA ILE A 109 3.17 10.51 -0.44
C ILE A 109 3.62 11.11 0.90
N GLU A 110 3.03 12.23 1.31
CA GLU A 110 3.35 12.91 2.58
C GLU A 110 3.07 12.01 3.80
N ILE A 111 1.90 11.35 3.84
CA ILE A 111 1.54 10.42 4.91
C ILE A 111 2.51 9.24 4.95
N VAL A 112 2.77 8.60 3.80
CA VAL A 112 3.69 7.46 3.72
C VAL A 112 5.10 7.87 4.16
N LYS A 113 5.57 9.05 3.77
CA LYS A 113 6.88 9.59 4.16
C LYS A 113 7.00 9.78 5.68
N VAL A 114 5.99 10.37 6.30
CA VAL A 114 5.97 10.60 7.76
C VAL A 114 5.92 9.28 8.52
N CYS A 115 5.15 8.31 8.04
CA CYS A 115 5.03 6.98 8.66
C CYS A 115 6.24 6.06 8.40
N SER A 116 7.15 6.42 7.49
CA SER A 116 8.31 5.58 7.13
C SER A 116 9.50 5.88 8.03
N LEU A 117 9.75 5.02 9.01
CA LEU A 117 11.00 5.00 9.79
C LEU A 117 12.10 4.24 9.06
N TYR A 118 11.72 3.27 8.25
CA TYR A 118 12.57 2.44 7.39
C TYR A 118 12.07 2.51 5.95
N ARG A 119 12.32 1.48 5.16
CA ARG A 119 11.84 1.38 3.77
C ARG A 119 10.33 1.44 3.66
N GLU A 120 9.65 0.72 4.54
CA GLU A 120 8.19 0.61 4.56
C GLU A 120 7.59 1.49 5.66
N PRO A 121 6.39 2.02 5.46
CA PRO A 121 5.69 2.72 6.54
C PRO A 121 5.42 1.78 7.72
N GLU A 122 5.63 2.28 8.95
CA GLU A 122 5.49 1.49 10.17
C GLU A 122 4.13 0.79 10.32
N PRO A 123 2.98 1.39 9.96
CA PRO A 123 1.71 0.67 10.05
C PRO A 123 1.69 -0.61 9.22
N ILE A 124 2.22 -0.59 8.00
CA ILE A 124 2.31 -1.78 7.13
C ILE A 124 3.31 -2.79 7.71
N ARG A 125 4.49 -2.32 8.12
CA ARG A 125 5.52 -3.19 8.70
C ARG A 125 5.02 -3.90 9.96
N GLN A 126 4.32 -3.20 10.84
CA GLN A 126 3.77 -3.78 12.07
C GLN A 126 2.63 -4.75 11.76
N ALA A 127 1.78 -4.45 10.80
CA ALA A 127 0.73 -5.38 10.37
C ALA A 127 1.31 -6.68 9.80
N ASP A 128 2.35 -6.60 8.97
CA ASP A 128 3.05 -7.79 8.42
C ASP A 128 3.71 -8.62 9.52
N LEU A 129 4.42 -7.98 10.45
CA LEU A 129 5.06 -8.68 11.58
C LEU A 129 4.02 -9.32 12.52
N GLY A 130 2.92 -8.61 12.78
CA GLY A 130 1.82 -9.11 13.60
C GLY A 130 1.15 -10.33 12.98
N SER A 131 0.78 -10.25 11.71
CA SER A 131 0.13 -11.36 11.00
C SER A 131 1.02 -12.61 10.94
N ARG A 132 2.31 -12.46 10.67
CA ARG A 132 3.26 -13.58 10.68
C ARG A 132 3.40 -14.22 12.05
N ARG A 133 3.38 -13.43 13.13
CA ARG A 133 3.43 -13.95 14.50
C ARG A 133 2.18 -14.75 14.82
N GLU A 134 1.01 -14.24 14.48
CA GLU A 134 -0.26 -14.93 14.69
C GLU A 134 -0.34 -16.25 13.89
N ILE A 135 0.06 -16.23 12.61
CA ILE A 135 0.10 -17.43 11.78
C ILE A 135 0.99 -18.50 12.43
N LYS A 136 2.20 -18.14 12.86
CA LYS A 136 3.11 -19.08 13.55
C LYS A 136 2.51 -19.64 14.84
N ALA A 137 1.79 -18.82 15.61
CA ALA A 137 1.11 -19.26 16.82
C ALA A 137 -0.01 -20.26 16.50
N TRP A 138 -0.78 -20.02 15.43
CA TRP A 138 -1.83 -20.95 14.97
C TRP A 138 -1.25 -22.26 14.42
N GLU A 139 -0.14 -22.20 13.68
CA GLU A 139 0.58 -23.38 13.20
C GLU A 139 1.07 -24.23 14.38
N ALA A 140 1.69 -23.61 15.38
CA ALA A 140 2.17 -24.28 16.59
C ALA A 140 1.03 -24.90 17.43
N ALA A 141 -0.16 -24.27 17.42
CA ALA A 141 -1.36 -24.78 18.08
C ALA A 141 -2.10 -25.86 17.27
N GLY A 142 -1.64 -26.20 16.05
CA GLY A 142 -2.30 -27.18 15.16
C GLY A 142 -3.59 -26.65 14.49
N CYS A 143 -3.90 -25.36 14.63
CA CYS A 143 -5.16 -24.79 14.12
C CYS A 143 -5.21 -24.67 12.60
N VAL A 144 -4.05 -24.61 11.92
CA VAL A 144 -3.99 -24.42 10.45
C VAL A 144 -4.51 -25.64 9.70
N ASN A 145 -4.25 -26.85 10.18
CA ASN A 145 -4.77 -28.08 9.58
C ASN A 145 -6.31 -28.13 9.59
N THR A 146 -6.94 -27.59 10.64
CA THR A 146 -8.40 -27.59 10.80
C THR A 146 -9.10 -26.67 9.79
N LEU A 147 -8.46 -25.56 9.38
CA LEU A 147 -9.03 -24.63 8.38
C LEU A 147 -8.88 -25.19 6.94
N LEU A 148 -7.75 -25.81 6.62
CA LEU A 148 -7.53 -26.48 5.34
C LEU A 148 -8.48 -27.67 5.16
N ASP A 149 -8.69 -28.47 6.19
CA ASP A 149 -9.63 -29.59 6.17
C ASP A 149 -11.08 -29.14 5.97
N ARG A 150 -11.49 -28.02 6.59
CA ARG A 150 -12.82 -27.42 6.36
C ARG A 150 -12.99 -26.95 4.93
N HIS A 151 -11.97 -26.34 4.29
CA HIS A 151 -12.05 -25.87 2.91
C HIS A 151 -12.16 -27.02 1.90
N LEU A 152 -11.53 -28.17 2.18
CA LEU A 152 -11.62 -29.39 1.38
C LEU A 152 -12.99 -30.08 1.52
N MET A 153 -13.71 -29.88 2.63
CA MET A 153 -15.05 -30.43 2.81
C MET A 153 -16.15 -29.67 2.06
N TYR A 154 -15.94 -28.39 1.76
CA TYR A 154 -16.93 -27.58 1.00
C TYR A 154 -16.82 -27.70 -0.52
N ASN A 155 -15.78 -28.35 -1.05
CA ASN A 155 -15.53 -28.54 -2.47
C ASN A 155 -15.73 -29.99 -2.97
N LYS A 156 -16.58 -30.77 -2.28
CA LYS A 156 -17.04 -32.10 -2.76
C LYS A 156 -18.51 -32.08 -3.13
#